data_1c013a8996541659f5880e0da5771ffb
#
_entry.id   1c013a8996541659f5880e0da5771ffb
#
_cell.length_a   1.000
_cell.length_b   1.000
_cell.length_c   1.000
_cell.angle_alpha   90.00
_cell.angle_beta   90.00
_cell.angle_gamma   90.00
#
_symmetry.space_group_name_H-M   'P 1'
#
loop_
_entity.id
_entity.type
_entity.pdbx_description
1 polymer ?
#
loop_
_entity_poly.entity_id
_entity_poly.type
_entity_poly.pdbx_seq_one_letter_code
_entity_poly.pdbx_strand_id
1 'polypeptide(L)'
;MQKSTLKIGELLLYAGKISSQELKEGLKAQEGTTRKLGEVLVELGYVTQDDIVEVLEFQLGFPRIDLNRYDINQSVVNLLPESIVKKYKVIPIDKRDGKLIVAMVDPLNFFAVDDIKLYTKMDLESVLATSEDIDKVIERYYTGSKTNKVIQEFTEGALYEDDYEEVEDEEVASAPIVRLINSLF
;
A
#
# COMPACT_ATOMS: atom_id res chain seq x y z
N MET A 1 6.50 -9.51 29.37
CA MET A 1 7.55 -8.64 28.80
C MET A 1 6.90 -7.33 28.41
N GLN A 2 7.25 -6.22 29.07
CA GLN A 2 6.77 -4.89 28.68
C GLN A 2 7.38 -4.58 27.30
N LYS A 3 6.54 -4.47 26.25
CA LYS A 3 6.96 -3.89 24.98
C LYS A 3 7.28 -2.43 25.25
N SER A 4 8.56 -2.12 25.33
CA SER A 4 9.06 -0.75 25.46
C SER A 4 8.58 0.03 24.23
N THR A 5 7.85 1.12 24.48
CA THR A 5 7.36 2.05 23.44
C THR A 5 8.52 2.98 23.01
N LEU A 6 9.66 2.40 22.62
CA LEU A 6 10.79 3.17 22.11
C LEU A 6 10.40 3.78 20.76
N LYS A 7 10.62 5.08 20.64
CA LYS A 7 10.38 5.80 19.38
C LYS A 7 11.45 5.41 18.36
N ILE A 8 11.13 5.43 17.08
CA ILE A 8 12.06 5.03 16.00
C ILE A 8 13.42 5.77 16.07
N GLY A 9 13.42 7.05 16.47
CA GLY A 9 14.66 7.82 16.62
C GLY A 9 15.57 7.27 17.72
N GLU A 10 15.01 6.82 18.85
CA GLU A 10 15.75 6.20 19.94
C GLU A 10 16.30 4.83 19.54
N LEU A 11 15.53 4.06 18.77
CA LEU A 11 15.96 2.77 18.24
C LEU A 11 17.14 2.92 17.26
N LEU A 12 17.07 3.88 16.34
CA LEU A 12 18.14 4.18 15.39
C LEU A 12 19.40 4.66 16.10
N LEU A 13 19.27 5.50 17.13
CA LEU A 13 20.38 5.96 17.95
C LEU A 13 21.02 4.81 18.72
N TYR A 14 20.22 3.93 19.33
CA TYR A 14 20.69 2.77 20.06
C TYR A 14 21.40 1.77 19.16
N ALA A 15 20.89 1.57 17.93
CA ALA A 15 21.51 0.73 16.90
C ALA A 15 22.79 1.36 16.26
N GLY A 16 23.12 2.61 16.64
CA GLY A 16 24.27 3.31 16.07
C GLY A 16 24.12 3.72 14.61
N LYS A 17 22.88 3.72 14.09
CA LYS A 17 22.58 4.13 12.71
C LYS A 17 22.58 5.64 12.53
N ILE A 18 22.32 6.40 13.60
CA ILE A 18 22.42 7.86 13.63
C ILE A 18 23.12 8.34 14.90
N SER A 19 23.69 9.52 14.84
CA SER A 19 24.24 10.24 16.00
C SER A 19 23.15 11.05 16.72
N SER A 20 23.45 11.49 17.95
CA SER A 20 22.57 12.39 18.70
C SER A 20 22.35 13.71 18.00
N GLN A 21 23.31 14.17 17.19
CA GLN A 21 23.21 15.41 16.42
C GLN A 21 22.22 15.24 15.25
N GLU A 22 22.34 14.18 14.47
CA GLU A 22 21.46 13.86 13.36
C GLU A 22 20.01 13.64 13.84
N LEU A 23 19.82 13.01 15.00
CA LEU A 23 18.49 12.87 15.61
C LEU A 23 17.87 14.24 15.92
N LYS A 24 18.65 15.18 16.50
CA LYS A 24 18.17 16.55 16.79
C LYS A 24 17.82 17.30 15.51
N GLU A 25 18.62 17.18 14.47
CA GLU A 25 18.37 17.81 13.18
C GLU A 25 17.12 17.24 12.50
N GLY A 26 16.94 15.92 12.53
CA GLY A 26 15.74 15.25 12.04
C GLY A 26 14.47 15.69 12.78
N LEU A 27 14.52 15.77 14.12
CA LEU A 27 13.39 16.26 14.92
C LEU A 27 13.05 17.71 14.59
N LYS A 28 14.06 18.57 14.46
CA LYS A 28 13.87 19.98 14.06
C LYS A 28 13.26 20.10 12.66
N ALA A 29 13.72 19.29 11.71
CA ALA A 29 13.17 19.28 10.35
C ALA A 29 11.74 18.72 10.29
N GLN A 30 11.35 17.88 11.26
CA GLN A 30 9.99 17.36 11.39
C GLN A 30 9.02 18.41 11.96
N GLU A 31 9.49 19.37 12.75
CA GLU A 31 8.64 20.39 13.39
C GLU A 31 7.77 21.13 12.37
N GLY A 32 6.47 21.23 12.66
CA GLY A 32 5.49 21.89 11.77
C GLY A 32 5.06 21.05 10.57
N THR A 33 5.51 19.80 10.45
CA THR A 33 5.09 18.87 9.37
C THR A 33 4.27 17.71 9.91
N THR A 34 3.52 17.04 9.04
CA THR A 34 2.80 15.80 9.37
C THR A 34 3.62 14.54 9.06
N ARG A 35 4.89 14.71 8.68
CA ARG A 35 5.78 13.64 8.22
C ARG A 35 6.31 12.83 9.39
N LYS A 36 6.56 11.54 9.15
CA LYS A 36 7.17 10.66 10.14
C LYS A 36 8.67 10.95 10.25
N LEU A 37 9.23 10.85 11.47
CA LEU A 37 10.65 11.07 11.69
C LEU A 37 11.54 10.17 10.82
N GLY A 38 11.16 8.91 10.61
CA GLY A 38 11.89 8.00 9.73
C GLY A 38 11.98 8.52 8.28
N GLU A 39 10.88 9.05 7.73
CA GLU A 39 10.85 9.63 6.39
C GLU A 39 11.76 10.87 6.29
N VAL A 40 11.73 11.71 7.31
CA VAL A 40 12.59 12.92 7.39
C VAL A 40 14.06 12.54 7.45
N LEU A 41 14.44 11.54 8.26
CA LEU A 41 15.83 11.07 8.37
C LEU A 41 16.35 10.44 7.07
N VAL A 42 15.50 9.73 6.33
CA VAL A 42 15.84 9.19 5.00
C VAL A 42 16.06 10.31 4.00
N GLU A 43 15.20 11.33 3.98
CA GLU A 43 15.31 12.47 3.08
C GLU A 43 16.55 13.33 3.37
N LEU A 44 16.93 13.47 4.64
CA LEU A 44 18.19 14.11 5.05
C LEU A 44 19.42 13.26 4.72
N GLY A 45 19.24 12.01 4.29
CA GLY A 45 20.32 11.09 3.95
C GLY A 45 21.06 10.51 5.16
N TYR A 46 20.50 10.62 6.37
CA TYR A 46 21.12 10.10 7.59
C TYR A 46 20.94 8.59 7.74
N VAL A 47 19.86 8.03 7.19
CA VAL A 47 19.57 6.60 7.15
C VAL A 47 18.94 6.23 5.81
N THR A 48 19.00 4.95 5.50
CA THR A 48 18.24 4.36 4.39
C THR A 48 16.91 3.77 4.89
N GLN A 49 15.98 3.45 3.99
CA GLN A 49 14.78 2.71 4.35
C GLN A 49 15.12 1.32 4.89
N ASP A 50 16.16 0.67 4.34
CA ASP A 50 16.65 -0.61 4.82
C ASP A 50 17.19 -0.55 6.25
N ASP A 51 17.88 0.53 6.65
CA ASP A 51 18.33 0.72 8.03
C ASP A 51 17.16 0.81 9.01
N ILE A 52 16.08 1.48 8.62
CA ILE A 52 14.86 1.55 9.45
C ILE A 52 14.24 0.17 9.61
N VAL A 53 14.09 -0.57 8.51
CA VAL A 53 13.53 -1.93 8.53
C VAL A 53 14.39 -2.86 9.36
N GLU A 54 15.71 -2.84 9.20
CA GLU A 54 16.67 -3.66 9.96
C GLU A 54 16.56 -3.39 11.48
N VAL A 55 16.46 -2.12 11.87
CA VAL A 55 16.33 -1.76 13.28
C VAL A 55 14.99 -2.21 13.85
N LEU A 56 13.90 -2.08 13.11
CA LEU A 56 12.58 -2.55 13.54
C LEU A 56 12.52 -4.08 13.64
N GLU A 57 13.13 -4.80 12.68
CA GLU A 57 13.24 -6.25 12.71
C GLU A 57 14.01 -6.73 13.94
N PHE A 58 15.22 -6.23 14.13
CA PHE A 58 16.12 -6.70 15.19
C PHE A 58 15.67 -6.28 16.58
N GLN A 59 15.21 -5.04 16.77
CA GLN A 59 14.87 -4.50 18.08
C GLN A 59 13.45 -4.85 18.55
N LEU A 60 12.52 -5.01 17.62
CA LEU A 60 11.10 -5.24 17.93
C LEU A 60 10.62 -6.64 17.55
N GLY A 61 11.45 -7.42 16.84
CA GLY A 61 11.14 -8.78 16.45
C GLY A 61 10.03 -8.90 15.41
N PHE A 62 9.82 -7.88 14.58
CA PHE A 62 8.94 -7.99 13.43
C PHE A 62 9.69 -8.64 12.26
N PRO A 63 9.21 -9.76 11.68
CA PRO A 63 9.88 -10.40 10.57
C PRO A 63 9.81 -9.50 9.31
N ARG A 64 10.92 -9.42 8.60
CA ARG A 64 10.99 -8.74 7.29
C ARG A 64 10.54 -9.68 6.19
N ILE A 65 9.84 -9.14 5.19
CA ILE A 65 9.43 -9.85 3.98
C ILE A 65 9.90 -9.11 2.72
N ASP A 66 10.35 -9.87 1.74
CA ASP A 66 10.63 -9.38 0.37
C ASP A 66 9.37 -9.57 -0.49
N LEU A 67 8.62 -8.50 -0.69
CA LEU A 67 7.36 -8.53 -1.45
C LEU A 67 7.56 -8.82 -2.94
N ASN A 68 8.77 -8.63 -3.47
CA ASN A 68 9.07 -8.94 -4.88
C ASN A 68 9.13 -10.46 -5.13
N ARG A 69 9.41 -11.23 -4.08
CA ARG A 69 9.52 -12.71 -4.13
C ARG A 69 8.31 -13.41 -3.53
N TYR A 70 7.37 -12.68 -2.97
CA TYR A 70 6.20 -13.24 -2.33
C TYR A 70 5.03 -13.30 -3.32
N ASP A 71 4.45 -14.50 -3.46
CA ASP A 71 3.27 -14.69 -4.30
C ASP A 71 2.02 -14.29 -3.50
N ILE A 72 1.48 -13.12 -3.81
CA ILE A 72 0.34 -12.54 -3.10
C ILE A 72 -0.95 -12.90 -3.86
N ASN A 73 -1.87 -13.56 -3.16
CA ASN A 73 -3.17 -13.89 -3.76
C ASN A 73 -4.07 -12.65 -3.83
N GLN A 74 -4.62 -12.36 -5.02
CA GLN A 74 -5.53 -11.25 -5.26
C GLN A 74 -6.73 -11.24 -4.30
N SER A 75 -7.26 -12.41 -3.91
CA SER A 75 -8.37 -12.50 -2.95
C SER A 75 -8.02 -11.97 -1.56
N VAL A 76 -6.75 -12.08 -1.15
CA VAL A 76 -6.25 -11.54 0.12
C VAL A 76 -6.06 -10.04 0.02
N VAL A 77 -5.52 -9.55 -1.11
CA VAL A 77 -5.37 -8.10 -1.37
C VAL A 77 -6.72 -7.40 -1.30
N ASN A 78 -7.76 -7.99 -1.86
CA ASN A 78 -9.12 -7.45 -1.88
C ASN A 78 -9.81 -7.37 -0.49
N LEU A 79 -9.21 -7.94 0.56
CA LEU A 79 -9.71 -7.80 1.93
C LEU A 79 -9.55 -6.38 2.48
N LEU A 80 -8.69 -5.56 1.90
CA LEU A 80 -8.53 -4.15 2.27
C LEU A 80 -8.85 -3.24 1.08
N PRO A 81 -9.54 -2.12 1.29
CA PRO A 81 -9.77 -1.14 0.24
C PRO A 81 -8.49 -0.34 -0.04
N GLU A 82 -8.35 0.13 -1.27
CA GLU A 82 -7.23 0.96 -1.74
C GLU A 82 -6.95 2.17 -0.83
N SER A 83 -8.01 2.78 -0.28
CA SER A 83 -7.91 3.93 0.61
C SER A 83 -7.13 3.63 1.90
N ILE A 84 -7.40 2.49 2.54
CA ILE A 84 -6.69 2.04 3.75
C ILE A 84 -5.24 1.69 3.41
N VAL A 85 -5.05 0.93 2.33
CA VAL A 85 -3.74 0.47 1.88
C VAL A 85 -2.82 1.65 1.58
N LYS A 86 -3.28 2.65 0.84
CA LYS A 86 -2.52 3.87 0.53
C LYS A 86 -2.29 4.77 1.74
N LYS A 87 -3.33 4.95 2.57
CA LYS A 87 -3.27 5.82 3.76
C LYS A 87 -2.18 5.36 4.74
N TYR A 88 -2.09 4.07 4.98
CA TYR A 88 -1.21 3.51 5.99
C TYR A 88 0.07 2.87 5.44
N LYS A 89 0.24 2.80 4.10
CA LYS A 89 1.35 2.10 3.45
C LYS A 89 1.43 0.66 3.95
N VAL A 90 0.38 -0.10 3.71
CA VAL A 90 0.22 -1.49 4.12
C VAL A 90 -0.32 -2.33 2.97
N ILE A 91 -0.06 -3.62 2.98
CA ILE A 91 -0.62 -4.56 2.00
C ILE A 91 -0.92 -5.90 2.69
N PRO A 92 -2.14 -6.43 2.60
CA PRO A 92 -2.43 -7.78 3.07
C PRO A 92 -1.83 -8.79 2.10
N ILE A 93 -1.05 -9.73 2.62
CA ILE A 93 -0.27 -10.67 1.81
C ILE A 93 -0.70 -12.11 1.96
N ASP A 94 -1.24 -12.49 3.12
CA ASP A 94 -1.65 -13.88 3.39
C ASP A 94 -2.70 -13.93 4.51
N LYS A 95 -3.32 -15.09 4.65
CA LYS A 95 -4.24 -15.40 5.74
C LYS A 95 -3.90 -16.77 6.32
N ARG A 96 -3.49 -16.81 7.60
CA ARG A 96 -3.12 -18.05 8.32
C ARG A 96 -3.77 -18.08 9.70
N ASP A 97 -4.27 -19.23 10.10
CA ASP A 97 -4.84 -19.48 11.44
C ASP A 97 -5.87 -18.43 11.90
N GLY A 98 -6.67 -17.92 10.93
CA GLY A 98 -7.66 -16.89 11.21
C GLY A 98 -7.11 -15.47 11.37
N LYS A 99 -5.80 -15.27 11.21
CA LYS A 99 -5.14 -13.98 11.24
C LYS A 99 -4.84 -13.49 9.83
N LEU A 100 -4.93 -12.18 9.64
CA LEU A 100 -4.50 -11.52 8.42
C LEU A 100 -3.02 -11.12 8.57
N ILE A 101 -2.17 -11.59 7.66
CA ILE A 101 -0.76 -11.19 7.60
C ILE A 101 -0.67 -9.95 6.73
N VAL A 102 -0.17 -8.86 7.31
CA VAL A 102 -0.10 -7.54 6.65
C VAL A 102 1.34 -7.06 6.63
N ALA A 103 1.86 -6.84 5.43
CA ALA A 103 3.13 -6.14 5.25
C ALA A 103 2.90 -4.64 5.41
N MET A 104 3.75 -3.99 6.21
CA MET A 104 3.62 -2.57 6.53
C MET A 104 4.98 -1.93 6.75
N VAL A 105 5.06 -0.63 6.45
CA VAL A 105 6.27 0.17 6.67
C VAL A 105 6.48 0.45 8.16
N ASP A 106 5.38 0.62 8.90
CA ASP A 106 5.42 1.03 10.30
C ASP A 106 4.48 0.17 11.14
N PRO A 107 4.98 -0.95 11.69
CA PRO A 107 4.20 -1.84 12.54
C PRO A 107 3.87 -1.25 13.91
N LEU A 108 4.45 -0.10 14.25
CA LEU A 108 4.14 0.65 15.48
C LEU A 108 2.96 1.61 15.31
N ASN A 109 2.42 1.73 14.11
CA ASN A 109 1.23 2.52 13.84
C ASN A 109 -0.03 1.79 14.32
N PHE A 110 -0.35 1.94 15.59
CA PHE A 110 -1.52 1.29 16.22
C PHE A 110 -2.83 1.70 15.56
N PHE A 111 -2.96 2.93 15.05
CA PHE A 111 -4.15 3.36 14.31
C PHE A 111 -4.36 2.55 13.03
N ALA A 112 -3.28 2.23 12.32
CA ALA A 112 -3.37 1.36 11.14
C ALA A 112 -3.83 -0.04 11.53
N VAL A 113 -3.25 -0.61 12.59
CA VAL A 113 -3.61 -1.94 13.10
C VAL A 113 -5.07 -2.00 13.52
N ASP A 114 -5.55 -1.00 14.27
CA ASP A 114 -6.93 -0.94 14.75
C ASP A 114 -7.93 -0.74 13.59
N ASP A 115 -7.67 0.17 12.66
CA ASP A 115 -8.53 0.39 11.50
C ASP A 115 -8.64 -0.88 10.63
N ILE A 116 -7.51 -1.59 10.40
CA ILE A 116 -7.50 -2.84 9.65
C ILE A 116 -8.31 -3.92 10.36
N LYS A 117 -8.14 -4.09 11.68
CA LYS A 117 -8.91 -5.05 12.48
C LYS A 117 -10.40 -4.74 12.46
N LEU A 118 -10.78 -3.47 12.61
CA LEU A 118 -12.17 -3.03 12.54
C LEU A 118 -12.80 -3.34 11.19
N TYR A 119 -12.06 -3.11 10.11
CA TYR A 119 -12.56 -3.32 8.76
C TYR A 119 -12.67 -4.81 8.41
N THR A 120 -11.63 -5.59 8.69
CA THR A 120 -11.55 -7.01 8.28
C THR A 120 -12.22 -7.97 9.27
N LYS A 121 -12.45 -7.53 10.52
CA LYS A 121 -12.90 -8.37 11.65
C LYS A 121 -11.96 -9.54 11.94
N MET A 122 -10.68 -9.39 11.59
CA MET A 122 -9.64 -10.41 11.77
C MET A 122 -8.54 -9.90 12.68
N ASP A 123 -7.92 -10.82 13.43
CA ASP A 123 -6.64 -10.53 14.07
C ASP A 123 -5.55 -10.33 13.03
N LEU A 124 -4.54 -9.52 13.39
CA LEU A 124 -3.50 -9.09 12.49
C LEU A 124 -2.13 -9.55 12.96
N GLU A 125 -1.33 -10.03 12.03
CA GLU A 125 0.10 -10.27 12.20
C GLU A 125 0.86 -9.34 11.26
N SER A 126 1.67 -8.45 11.84
CA SER A 126 2.43 -7.44 11.10
C SER A 126 3.79 -8.01 10.68
N VAL A 127 4.14 -7.81 9.42
CA VAL A 127 5.49 -8.06 8.88
C VAL A 127 6.03 -6.78 8.25
N LEU A 128 7.35 -6.60 8.26
CA LEU A 128 8.01 -5.41 7.75
C LEU A 128 8.26 -5.51 6.24
N ALA A 129 7.97 -4.42 5.54
CA ALA A 129 8.39 -4.23 4.15
C ALA A 129 8.83 -2.78 3.92
N THR A 130 9.60 -2.53 2.87
CA THR A 130 9.98 -1.17 2.49
C THR A 130 8.80 -0.42 1.86
N SER A 131 8.80 0.90 1.96
CA SER A 131 7.76 1.74 1.32
C SER A 131 7.74 1.52 -0.19
N GLU A 132 8.93 1.41 -0.78
CA GLU A 132 9.08 1.20 -2.23
C GLU A 132 8.46 -0.12 -2.69
N ASP A 133 8.69 -1.23 -1.96
CA ASP A 133 8.10 -2.52 -2.29
C ASP A 133 6.58 -2.52 -2.12
N ILE A 134 6.08 -1.89 -1.07
CA ILE A 134 4.63 -1.73 -0.87
C ILE A 134 4.00 -0.91 -1.99
N ASP A 135 4.62 0.20 -2.41
CA ASP A 135 4.11 1.03 -3.50
C ASP A 135 4.05 0.27 -4.83
N LYS A 136 5.08 -0.51 -5.17
CA LYS A 136 5.10 -1.39 -6.35
C LYS A 136 3.94 -2.41 -6.34
N VAL A 137 3.68 -3.00 -5.16
CA VAL A 137 2.59 -3.97 -5.01
C VAL A 137 1.23 -3.27 -5.11
N ILE A 138 1.05 -2.10 -4.49
CA ILE A 138 -0.17 -1.30 -4.62
C ILE A 138 -0.46 -0.99 -6.09
N GLU A 139 0.53 -0.53 -6.84
CA GLU A 139 0.38 -0.27 -8.27
C GLU A 139 -0.06 -1.52 -9.03
N ARG A 140 0.60 -2.65 -8.79
CA ARG A 140 0.30 -3.91 -9.49
C ARG A 140 -1.12 -4.41 -9.25
N TYR A 141 -1.60 -4.37 -7.99
CA TYR A 141 -2.84 -5.02 -7.60
C TYR A 141 -4.07 -4.10 -7.63
N TYR A 142 -3.91 -2.80 -7.36
CA TYR A 142 -5.05 -1.86 -7.29
C TYR A 142 -5.20 -1.01 -8.56
N THR A 143 -4.13 -0.68 -9.28
CA THR A 143 -4.23 0.12 -10.51
C THR A 143 -4.71 -0.74 -11.68
N GLY A 144 -4.25 -1.98 -11.80
CA GLY A 144 -4.71 -2.93 -12.82
C GLY A 144 -6.19 -3.31 -12.69
N SER A 145 -6.76 -3.26 -11.48
CA SER A 145 -8.17 -3.57 -11.22
C SER A 145 -9.15 -2.53 -11.78
N LYS A 146 -8.73 -1.27 -11.93
CA LYS A 146 -9.58 -0.22 -12.53
C LYS A 146 -9.80 -0.45 -14.02
N THR A 147 -8.77 -0.88 -14.72
CA THR A 147 -8.86 -1.17 -16.16
C THR A 147 -9.77 -2.37 -16.44
N ASN A 148 -9.68 -3.41 -15.60
CA ASN A 148 -10.52 -4.60 -15.75
C ASN A 148 -12.01 -4.34 -15.38
N LYS A 149 -12.31 -3.48 -14.41
CA LYS A 149 -13.69 -3.10 -14.11
C LYS A 149 -14.33 -2.31 -15.24
N VAL A 150 -13.59 -1.36 -15.82
CA VAL A 150 -14.07 -0.60 -16.98
C VAL A 150 -14.34 -1.52 -18.17
N ILE A 151 -13.46 -2.49 -18.44
CA ILE A 151 -13.66 -3.47 -19.53
C ILE A 151 -14.85 -4.40 -19.24
N GLN A 152 -15.05 -4.84 -17.99
CA GLN A 152 -16.22 -5.67 -17.62
C GLN A 152 -17.53 -4.88 -17.72
N GLU A 153 -17.59 -3.63 -17.26
CA GLU A 153 -18.77 -2.78 -17.40
C GLU A 153 -19.11 -2.52 -18.89
N PHE A 154 -18.09 -2.38 -19.76
CA PHE A 154 -18.31 -2.27 -21.21
C PHE A 154 -18.75 -3.59 -21.84
N THR A 155 -18.27 -4.74 -21.36
CA THR A 155 -18.67 -6.06 -21.93
C THR A 155 -20.04 -6.49 -21.43
N GLU A 156 -20.41 -6.21 -20.16
CA GLU A 156 -21.74 -6.49 -19.63
C GLU A 156 -22.80 -5.54 -20.23
N GLY A 157 -22.47 -4.28 -20.47
CA GLY A 157 -23.34 -3.34 -21.17
C GLY A 157 -23.60 -3.73 -22.63
N ALA A 158 -22.63 -4.34 -23.28
CA ALA A 158 -22.75 -4.78 -24.69
C ALA A 158 -23.54 -6.09 -24.86
N LEU A 159 -23.81 -6.84 -23.77
CA LEU A 159 -24.56 -8.10 -23.84
C LEU A 159 -26.08 -7.94 -23.63
N TYR A 160 -26.56 -6.73 -23.36
CA TYR A 160 -28.00 -6.43 -23.18
C TYR A 160 -28.63 -5.68 -24.35
N GLU A 161 -27.92 -5.46 -25.47
CA GLU A 161 -28.44 -4.85 -26.71
C GLU A 161 -28.50 -5.85 -27.87
N ASP A 162 -29.14 -7.01 -27.66
CA ASP A 162 -29.63 -7.85 -28.74
C ASP A 162 -31.12 -8.16 -28.52
N ASP A 163 -31.93 -7.15 -28.63
CA ASP A 163 -33.35 -7.29 -29.01
C ASP A 163 -33.62 -6.32 -30.19
N TYR A 164 -33.83 -6.94 -31.34
CA TYR A 164 -33.91 -6.30 -32.62
C TYR A 164 -35.14 -5.41 -32.75
N GLU A 165 -34.95 -4.12 -33.02
CA GLU A 165 -35.84 -3.36 -33.91
C GLU A 165 -35.01 -2.68 -34.99
N GLU A 166 -35.35 -3.01 -36.24
CA GLU A 166 -34.82 -2.35 -37.46
C GLU A 166 -35.12 -0.86 -37.38
N VAL A 167 -34.09 -0.01 -37.31
CA VAL A 167 -34.19 1.43 -37.51
C VAL A 167 -33.09 1.86 -38.49
N GLU A 168 -33.59 2.61 -39.49
CA GLU A 168 -32.93 3.08 -40.69
C GLU A 168 -31.56 3.78 -40.47
N ASP A 169 -30.72 3.65 -41.50
CA ASP A 169 -29.37 4.14 -41.73
C ASP A 169 -29.15 5.66 -41.56
N GLU A 170 -29.10 6.24 -40.35
CA GLU A 170 -28.56 7.61 -40.24
C GLU A 170 -27.82 7.97 -38.91
N GLU A 171 -27.75 7.10 -37.93
CA GLU A 171 -27.12 7.44 -36.60
C GLU A 171 -25.84 6.69 -36.21
N VAL A 172 -25.17 5.96 -37.10
CA VAL A 172 -23.97 5.20 -36.79
C VAL A 172 -22.70 6.08 -36.59
N ALA A 173 -22.78 7.38 -36.94
CA ALA A 173 -21.61 8.29 -36.86
C ALA A 173 -21.33 8.86 -35.45
N SER A 174 -22.19 8.62 -34.45
CA SER A 174 -22.07 9.25 -33.13
C SER A 174 -21.66 8.32 -31.98
N ALA A 175 -21.39 7.04 -32.25
CA ALA A 175 -20.93 6.12 -31.23
C ALA A 175 -19.52 6.50 -30.72
N PRO A 176 -19.27 6.51 -29.38
CA PRO A 176 -18.01 6.93 -28.80
C PRO A 176 -16.77 6.15 -29.30
N ILE A 177 -16.95 4.88 -29.68
CA ILE A 177 -15.89 3.99 -30.19
C ILE A 177 -15.38 4.45 -31.57
N VAL A 178 -16.26 4.93 -32.47
CA VAL A 178 -15.88 5.39 -33.79
C VAL A 178 -15.04 6.67 -33.74
N ARG A 179 -15.27 7.53 -32.73
CA ARG A 179 -14.44 8.73 -32.49
C ARG A 179 -13.03 8.39 -32.01
N LEU A 180 -12.88 7.30 -31.23
CA LEU A 180 -11.57 6.89 -30.72
C LEU A 180 -10.66 6.33 -31.83
N ILE A 181 -11.24 5.58 -32.76
CA ILE A 181 -10.50 4.99 -33.89
C ILE A 181 -10.09 6.07 -34.90
N ASN A 182 -10.94 7.06 -35.15
CA ASN A 182 -10.63 8.16 -36.09
C ASN A 182 -9.63 9.19 -35.53
N SER A 183 -9.29 9.15 -34.25
CA SER A 183 -8.26 10.03 -33.66
C SER A 183 -6.85 9.42 -33.66
N LEU A 184 -6.68 8.18 -34.17
CA LEU A 184 -5.40 7.44 -34.17
C LEU A 184 -4.75 7.35 -35.54
N PHE A 185 -5.32 8.03 -36.58
CA PHE A 185 -4.70 8.12 -37.93
C PHE A 185 -4.56 9.58 -38.35
#